data_55c9e59ba01b94ed40090583ce04bb98
#
_entry.id   55c9e59ba01b94ed40090583ce04bb98
#
_cell.length_a   1.000
_cell.length_b   1.000
_cell.length_c   1.000
_cell.angle_alpha   90.00
_cell.angle_beta   90.00
_cell.angle_gamma   90.00
#
_symmetry.space_group_name_H-M   'P 1'
#
loop_
_entity.id
_entity.type
_entity.pdbx_description
1 polymer ?
#
loop_
_entity_poly.entity_id
_entity_poly.type
_entity_poly.pdbx_seq_one_letter_code
_entity_poly.pdbx_strand_id
1 'polypeptide(L)'
;GISFTIKENEVLGFLGPNGAGKSTTLNIMAGVIPSTGGTVKIQGYDIAQQPVKAKKCIGFLPEIPPVYPDMKVREYLHFAAGLKGIPAAKRKGEVERVMERLKITDVQKRLIRNLSKGYKQRVGFAMAILGDPPVLILDEPTVGLDPTQLMEVRNLILDLRRNHAIILSSHILGEISAVCDRIVIINHGEIKADDTIERLEEADNSGLVLKLKIQGSSREVPKIARAVEGVVRVDNIQFVQTGIYTYDIELENDGVRNALLSALLQHGLEVLEVSVKRVADFFKFRYIIRLFKKRRNLRVA
;
A
#
# COMPACT_ATOMS: atom_id res chain seq x y z
N GLY A 1 -16.45 7.51 -11.08
CA GLY A 1 -16.64 7.89 -9.67
C GLY A 1 -16.41 6.71 -8.76
N ILE A 2 -16.02 6.99 -7.52
CA ILE A 2 -15.76 5.97 -6.50
C ILE A 2 -16.56 6.31 -5.24
N SER A 3 -16.96 5.26 -4.49
CA SER A 3 -17.66 5.42 -3.21
C SER A 3 -17.13 4.39 -2.23
N PHE A 4 -16.74 4.82 -1.04
CA PHE A 4 -16.29 3.97 0.06
C PHE A 4 -16.44 4.70 1.39
N THR A 5 -16.33 3.98 2.48
CA THR A 5 -16.41 4.52 3.85
C THR A 5 -15.25 3.99 4.67
N ILE A 6 -14.85 4.72 5.69
CA ILE A 6 -13.84 4.31 6.68
C ILE A 6 -14.50 4.37 8.05
N LYS A 7 -14.28 3.32 8.86
CA LYS A 7 -14.77 3.24 10.24
C LYS A 7 -13.77 3.87 11.21
N GLU A 8 -14.24 4.19 12.40
CA GLU A 8 -13.35 4.59 13.50
C GLU A 8 -12.34 3.48 13.82
N ASN A 9 -11.09 3.85 14.09
CA ASN A 9 -9.99 2.94 14.40
C ASN A 9 -9.68 1.90 13.29
N GLU A 10 -10.15 2.14 12.06
CA GLU A 10 -9.82 1.34 10.88
C GLU A 10 -8.60 1.92 10.16
N VAL A 11 -7.72 1.04 9.71
CA VAL A 11 -6.68 1.39 8.73
C VAL A 11 -7.07 0.87 7.37
N LEU A 12 -7.45 1.79 6.48
CA LEU A 12 -7.82 1.51 5.09
C LEU A 12 -6.63 1.72 4.16
N GLY A 13 -6.22 0.66 3.47
CA GLY A 13 -5.22 0.72 2.42
C GLY A 13 -5.82 1.10 1.07
N PHE A 14 -5.26 2.10 0.40
CA PHE A 14 -5.66 2.54 -0.93
C PHE A 14 -4.60 2.10 -1.94
N LEU A 15 -4.79 0.92 -2.54
CA LEU A 15 -3.82 0.26 -3.41
C LEU A 15 -4.10 0.52 -4.89
N GLY A 16 -3.07 0.78 -5.66
CA GLY A 16 -3.19 0.89 -7.11
C GLY A 16 -1.90 1.34 -7.79
N PRO A 17 -1.80 1.18 -9.12
CA PRO A 17 -0.64 1.64 -9.88
C PRO A 17 -0.52 3.17 -9.86
N ASN A 18 0.63 3.66 -10.31
CA ASN A 18 0.81 5.08 -10.55
C ASN A 18 -0.19 5.55 -11.62
N GLY A 19 -0.81 6.71 -11.42
CA GLY A 19 -1.87 7.22 -12.29
C GLY A 19 -3.25 6.60 -12.08
N ALA A 20 -3.44 5.68 -11.11
CA ALA A 20 -4.74 5.07 -10.81
C ALA A 20 -5.78 6.05 -10.22
N GLY A 21 -5.34 7.19 -9.69
CA GLY A 21 -6.19 8.19 -9.04
C GLY A 21 -6.07 8.22 -7.51
N LYS A 22 -5.09 7.51 -6.90
CA LYS A 22 -4.88 7.46 -5.44
C LYS A 22 -4.71 8.86 -4.84
N SER A 23 -3.62 9.55 -5.19
CA SER A 23 -3.30 10.89 -4.65
C SER A 23 -4.37 11.92 -4.98
N THR A 24 -4.99 11.84 -6.16
CA THR A 24 -6.13 12.69 -6.53
C THR A 24 -7.29 12.50 -5.55
N THR A 25 -7.66 11.25 -5.24
CA THR A 25 -8.72 10.94 -4.29
C THR A 25 -8.37 11.45 -2.88
N LEU A 26 -7.15 11.19 -2.40
CA LEU A 26 -6.72 11.64 -1.08
C LEU A 26 -6.67 13.18 -0.99
N ASN A 27 -6.24 13.87 -2.04
CA ASN A 27 -6.25 15.32 -2.10
C ASN A 27 -7.68 15.90 -2.09
N ILE A 28 -8.65 15.25 -2.75
CA ILE A 28 -10.07 15.63 -2.67
C ILE A 28 -10.58 15.43 -1.24
N MET A 29 -10.28 14.28 -0.61
CA MET A 29 -10.69 14.00 0.77
C MET A 29 -10.07 14.97 1.78
N ALA A 30 -8.83 15.39 1.56
CA ALA A 30 -8.17 16.40 2.39
C ALA A 30 -8.66 17.85 2.08
N GLY A 31 -9.49 18.01 1.06
CA GLY A 31 -9.97 19.31 0.61
C GLY A 31 -8.89 20.21 0.02
N VAL A 32 -7.82 19.62 -0.54
CA VAL A 32 -6.74 20.34 -1.25
C VAL A 32 -7.22 20.74 -2.64
N ILE A 33 -7.93 19.82 -3.33
CA ILE A 33 -8.56 20.08 -4.62
C ILE A 33 -10.06 19.80 -4.54
N PRO A 34 -10.91 20.54 -5.27
CA PRO A 34 -12.36 20.28 -5.30
C PRO A 34 -12.66 18.99 -6.10
N SER A 35 -13.73 18.30 -5.73
CA SER A 35 -14.31 17.24 -6.55
C SER A 35 -15.13 17.84 -7.70
N THR A 36 -15.16 17.19 -8.86
CA THR A 36 -16.05 17.55 -9.98
C THR A 36 -17.49 17.10 -9.76
N GLY A 37 -17.72 16.20 -8.79
CA GLY A 37 -19.04 15.70 -8.42
C GLY A 37 -18.96 14.75 -7.24
N GLY A 38 -20.12 14.35 -6.70
CA GLY A 38 -20.19 13.54 -5.49
C GLY A 38 -19.99 14.35 -4.21
N THR A 39 -19.90 13.64 -3.07
CA THR A 39 -19.76 14.26 -1.74
C THR A 39 -18.67 13.57 -0.94
N VAL A 40 -17.91 14.34 -0.16
CA VAL A 40 -16.96 13.83 0.82
C VAL A 40 -17.37 14.34 2.20
N LYS A 41 -17.64 13.42 3.11
CA LYS A 41 -18.00 13.74 4.50
C LYS A 41 -16.93 13.23 5.45
N ILE A 42 -16.44 14.08 6.32
CA ILE A 42 -15.47 13.76 7.37
C ILE A 42 -16.12 14.08 8.72
N GLN A 43 -16.32 13.07 9.55
CA GLN A 43 -17.05 13.19 10.83
C GLN A 43 -18.40 13.91 10.66
N GLY A 44 -19.12 13.56 9.57
CA GLY A 44 -20.42 14.15 9.24
C GLY A 44 -20.35 15.52 8.55
N TYR A 45 -19.21 16.20 8.52
CA TYR A 45 -19.03 17.49 7.85
C TYR A 45 -18.70 17.32 6.37
N ASP A 46 -19.50 17.89 5.48
CA ASP A 46 -19.23 17.93 4.05
C ASP A 46 -18.05 18.86 3.77
N ILE A 47 -17.02 18.34 3.07
CA ILE A 47 -15.76 19.09 2.81
C ILE A 47 -15.97 20.30 1.91
N ALA A 48 -16.98 20.27 1.03
CA ALA A 48 -17.31 21.39 0.14
C ALA A 48 -18.17 22.44 0.84
N GLN A 49 -19.14 22.02 1.67
CA GLN A 49 -20.08 22.91 2.34
C GLN A 49 -19.54 23.46 3.67
N GLN A 50 -18.78 22.66 4.41
CA GLN A 50 -18.25 23.00 5.73
C GLN A 50 -16.74 22.75 5.83
N PRO A 51 -15.92 23.32 4.91
CA PRO A 51 -14.50 22.99 4.76
C PRO A 51 -13.67 23.20 6.02
N VAL A 52 -13.95 24.25 6.78
CA VAL A 52 -13.19 24.55 8.01
C VAL A 52 -13.44 23.49 9.08
N LYS A 53 -14.70 23.03 9.25
CA LYS A 53 -15.05 22.00 10.22
C LYS A 53 -14.48 20.65 9.81
N ALA A 54 -14.64 20.27 8.54
CA ALA A 54 -14.10 19.03 8.00
C ALA A 54 -12.58 18.96 8.11
N LYS A 55 -11.85 20.04 7.71
CA LYS A 55 -10.39 20.10 7.77
C LYS A 55 -9.83 20.07 9.18
N LYS A 56 -10.56 20.56 10.18
CA LYS A 56 -10.15 20.41 11.60
C LYS A 56 -10.14 18.96 12.07
N CYS A 57 -10.91 18.10 11.42
CA CYS A 57 -10.95 16.67 11.73
C CYS A 57 -9.89 15.86 10.96
N ILE A 58 -9.05 16.50 10.12
CA ILE A 58 -8.11 15.82 9.23
C ILE A 58 -6.67 16.13 9.62
N GLY A 59 -5.85 15.09 9.73
CA GLY A 59 -4.41 15.18 9.61
C GLY A 59 -3.99 14.66 8.24
N PHE A 60 -3.34 15.48 7.43
CA PHE A 60 -2.93 15.12 6.07
C PHE A 60 -1.42 15.13 5.94
N LEU A 61 -0.87 14.01 5.45
CA LEU A 61 0.51 13.87 5.04
C LEU A 61 0.54 13.55 3.55
N PRO A 62 0.86 14.50 2.68
CA PRO A 62 1.09 14.23 1.26
C PRO A 62 2.40 13.48 1.05
N GLU A 63 2.59 12.88 -0.13
CA GLU A 63 3.80 12.13 -0.52
C GLU A 63 5.09 12.92 -0.25
N ILE A 64 5.08 14.22 -0.56
CA ILE A 64 6.16 15.15 -0.21
C ILE A 64 5.67 16.03 0.93
N PRO A 65 6.20 15.87 2.17
CA PRO A 65 5.80 16.69 3.29
C PRO A 65 6.02 18.19 3.01
N PRO A 66 5.00 19.05 3.22
CA PRO A 66 5.06 20.49 2.93
C PRO A 66 5.83 21.23 4.03
N VAL A 67 7.11 20.92 4.18
CA VAL A 67 7.97 21.49 5.22
C VAL A 67 8.69 22.75 4.72
N TYR A 68 8.98 23.67 5.64
CA TYR A 68 9.79 24.85 5.33
C TYR A 68 11.26 24.55 5.60
N PRO A 69 12.11 24.42 4.56
CA PRO A 69 13.50 23.94 4.69
C PRO A 69 14.37 24.79 5.61
N ASP A 70 14.11 26.10 5.69
CA ASP A 70 14.89 27.09 6.41
C ASP A 70 14.39 27.30 7.86
N MET A 71 13.33 26.62 8.26
CA MET A 71 12.89 26.58 9.65
C MET A 71 13.55 25.45 10.42
N LYS A 72 13.73 25.63 11.73
CA LYS A 72 14.05 24.52 12.62
C LYS A 72 12.81 23.66 12.88
N VAL A 73 13.01 22.37 13.17
CA VAL A 73 11.90 21.41 13.40
C VAL A 73 10.89 21.95 14.42
N ARG A 74 11.35 22.40 15.59
CA ARG A 74 10.46 22.94 16.64
C ARG A 74 9.73 24.20 16.17
N GLU A 75 10.38 25.11 15.47
CA GLU A 75 9.78 26.34 14.93
C GLU A 75 8.68 26.01 13.93
N TYR A 76 8.95 25.09 13.01
CA TYR A 76 7.97 24.63 12.03
C TYR A 76 6.74 24.00 12.68
N LEU A 77 6.94 23.11 13.67
CA LEU A 77 5.82 22.48 14.38
C LEU A 77 5.00 23.49 15.18
N HIS A 78 5.63 24.49 15.81
CA HIS A 78 4.93 25.59 16.47
C HIS A 78 4.09 26.40 15.47
N PHE A 79 4.66 26.71 14.30
CA PHE A 79 3.95 27.40 13.22
C PHE A 79 2.76 26.58 12.75
N ALA A 80 2.95 25.27 12.44
CA ALA A 80 1.89 24.36 12.04
C ALA A 80 0.78 24.22 13.10
N ALA A 81 1.15 24.14 14.38
CA ALA A 81 0.19 24.14 15.48
C ALA A 81 -0.67 25.41 15.51
N GLY A 82 -0.06 26.57 15.18
CA GLY A 82 -0.78 27.83 15.03
C GLY A 82 -1.79 27.81 13.90
N LEU A 83 -1.39 27.31 12.74
CA LEU A 83 -2.28 27.19 11.56
C LEU A 83 -3.45 26.25 11.81
N LYS A 84 -3.25 25.16 12.60
CA LYS A 84 -4.32 24.26 13.05
C LYS A 84 -5.25 24.84 14.10
N GLY A 85 -5.01 26.10 14.55
CA GLY A 85 -5.84 26.79 15.52
C GLY A 85 -5.63 26.32 16.96
N ILE A 86 -4.51 25.64 17.27
CA ILE A 86 -4.18 25.23 18.65
C ILE A 86 -3.90 26.51 19.47
N PRO A 87 -4.59 26.70 20.62
CA PRO A 87 -4.38 27.87 21.46
C PRO A 87 -2.92 28.05 21.89
N ALA A 88 -2.42 29.29 21.88
CA ALA A 88 -1.01 29.60 22.13
C ALA A 88 -0.48 28.95 23.45
N ALA A 89 -1.28 28.96 24.52
CA ALA A 89 -0.94 28.36 25.77
C ALA A 89 -0.72 26.83 25.72
N LYS A 90 -1.36 26.13 24.76
CA LYS A 90 -1.27 24.67 24.60
C LYS A 90 -0.24 24.23 23.56
N ARG A 91 0.22 25.15 22.67
CA ARG A 91 1.10 24.79 21.54
C ARG A 91 2.42 24.17 21.98
N LYS A 92 3.04 24.69 23.05
CA LYS A 92 4.31 24.17 23.55
C LYS A 92 4.20 22.69 23.94
N GLY A 93 3.24 22.33 24.79
CA GLY A 93 3.05 20.96 25.24
C GLY A 93 2.64 20.03 24.08
N GLU A 94 1.80 20.51 23.16
CA GLU A 94 1.40 19.72 22.01
C GLU A 94 2.55 19.44 21.02
N VAL A 95 3.43 20.42 20.78
CA VAL A 95 4.64 20.25 19.97
C VAL A 95 5.62 19.27 20.65
N GLU A 96 5.79 19.37 21.96
CA GLU A 96 6.62 18.42 22.74
C GLU A 96 6.06 16.99 22.62
N ARG A 97 4.76 16.82 22.85
CA ARG A 97 4.06 15.53 22.71
C ARG A 97 4.30 14.87 21.34
N VAL A 98 4.11 15.61 20.24
CA VAL A 98 4.29 15.03 18.90
C VAL A 98 5.76 14.78 18.58
N MET A 99 6.70 15.60 19.04
CA MET A 99 8.13 15.37 18.85
C MET A 99 8.61 14.10 19.55
N GLU A 100 8.15 13.86 20.79
CA GLU A 100 8.45 12.64 21.54
C GLU A 100 7.88 11.41 20.85
N ARG A 101 6.59 11.47 20.47
CA ARG A 101 5.90 10.36 19.80
C ARG A 101 6.58 9.96 18.50
N LEU A 102 7.07 10.92 17.73
CA LEU A 102 7.77 10.71 16.47
C LEU A 102 9.28 10.50 16.60
N LYS A 103 9.82 10.55 17.83
CA LYS A 103 11.27 10.40 18.12
C LYS A 103 12.13 11.38 17.30
N ILE A 104 11.74 12.67 17.31
CA ILE A 104 12.45 13.76 16.61
C ILE A 104 12.92 14.86 17.54
N THR A 105 12.94 14.61 18.85
CA THR A 105 13.37 15.58 19.87
C THR A 105 14.87 15.89 19.74
N ASP A 106 15.68 14.92 19.34
CA ASP A 106 17.13 15.05 19.11
C ASP A 106 17.47 16.05 17.99
N VAL A 107 16.58 16.18 16.99
CA VAL A 107 16.78 17.09 15.84
C VAL A 107 15.99 18.39 15.94
N GLN A 108 15.30 18.67 17.05
CA GLN A 108 14.38 19.79 17.19
C GLN A 108 14.98 21.17 16.89
N LYS A 109 16.30 21.35 17.07
CA LYS A 109 17.05 22.59 16.83
C LYS A 109 17.70 22.63 15.45
N ARG A 110 17.64 21.54 14.67
CA ARG A 110 18.22 21.47 13.33
C ARG A 110 17.29 22.11 12.30
N LEU A 111 17.88 22.70 11.26
CA LEU A 111 17.15 23.15 10.07
C LEU A 111 16.60 21.92 9.33
N ILE A 112 15.36 22.01 8.85
CA ILE A 112 14.70 20.90 8.17
C ILE A 112 15.44 20.49 6.89
N ARG A 113 16.05 21.43 6.16
CA ARG A 113 16.86 21.12 4.98
C ARG A 113 18.01 20.13 5.27
N ASN A 114 18.56 20.16 6.49
CA ASN A 114 19.71 19.34 6.92
C ASN A 114 19.28 17.96 7.46
N LEU A 115 18.00 17.61 7.38
CA LEU A 115 17.50 16.32 7.83
C LEU A 115 17.56 15.28 6.71
N SER A 116 17.75 14.01 7.08
CA SER A 116 17.55 12.89 6.17
C SER A 116 16.08 12.80 5.72
N LYS A 117 15.83 12.03 4.65
CA LYS A 117 14.46 11.82 4.14
C LYS A 117 13.56 11.26 5.23
N GLY A 118 14.02 10.25 6.01
CA GLY A 118 13.24 9.65 7.09
C GLY A 118 12.89 10.64 8.19
N TYR A 119 13.83 11.52 8.60
CA TYR A 119 13.50 12.57 9.56
C TYR A 119 12.51 13.60 8.99
N LYS A 120 12.62 13.99 7.73
CA LYS A 120 11.63 14.87 7.08
C LYS A 120 10.25 14.24 7.06
N GLN A 121 10.19 12.93 6.80
CA GLN A 121 8.93 12.17 6.84
C GLN A 121 8.33 12.18 8.25
N ARG A 122 9.13 11.94 9.30
CA ARG A 122 8.66 12.04 10.70
C ARG A 122 8.19 13.44 11.08
N VAL A 123 8.84 14.49 10.60
CA VAL A 123 8.36 15.88 10.77
C VAL A 123 7.01 16.08 10.08
N GLY A 124 6.82 15.52 8.89
CA GLY A 124 5.53 15.51 8.20
C GLY A 124 4.44 14.78 8.99
N PHE A 125 4.74 13.59 9.54
CA PHE A 125 3.82 12.88 10.44
C PHE A 125 3.50 13.72 11.69
N ALA A 126 4.51 14.34 12.31
CA ALA A 126 4.30 15.20 13.48
C ALA A 126 3.32 16.33 13.15
N MET A 127 3.48 16.99 12.00
CA MET A 127 2.56 18.00 11.50
C MET A 127 1.14 17.41 11.28
N ALA A 128 1.03 16.22 10.71
CA ALA A 128 -0.27 15.60 10.47
C ALA A 128 -1.04 15.32 11.76
N ILE A 129 -0.38 14.79 12.80
CA ILE A 129 -1.01 14.42 14.10
C ILE A 129 -1.15 15.55 15.11
N LEU A 130 -0.66 16.76 14.81
CA LEU A 130 -0.89 17.94 15.67
C LEU A 130 -2.38 18.18 15.89
N GLY A 131 -2.77 18.36 17.15
CA GLY A 131 -4.17 18.58 17.54
C GLY A 131 -5.02 17.32 17.56
N ASP A 132 -4.40 16.15 17.45
CA ASP A 132 -5.04 14.82 17.57
C ASP A 132 -6.30 14.65 16.69
N PRO A 133 -6.19 14.86 15.35
CA PRO A 133 -7.35 14.81 14.47
C PRO A 133 -7.90 13.39 14.37
N PRO A 134 -9.24 13.15 14.38
CA PRO A 134 -9.81 11.82 14.35
C PRO A 134 -9.55 11.05 13.05
N VAL A 135 -9.19 11.72 11.95
CA VAL A 135 -8.92 11.10 10.64
C VAL A 135 -7.51 11.48 10.16
N LEU A 136 -6.73 10.47 9.80
CA LEU A 136 -5.41 10.66 9.18
C LEU A 136 -5.44 10.19 7.72
N ILE A 137 -4.99 11.04 6.81
CA ILE A 137 -4.84 10.77 5.38
C ILE A 137 -3.34 10.80 5.06
N LEU A 138 -2.78 9.67 4.63
CA LEU A 138 -1.35 9.48 4.41
C LEU A 138 -1.11 9.05 2.95
N ASP A 139 -0.49 9.92 2.16
CA ASP A 139 -0.22 9.60 0.75
C ASP A 139 1.21 9.08 0.61
N GLU A 140 1.34 7.80 0.20
CA GLU A 140 2.61 7.08 0.01
C GLU A 140 3.61 7.28 1.19
N PRO A 141 3.20 7.03 2.46
CA PRO A 141 3.97 7.44 3.64
C PRO A 141 5.32 6.72 3.80
N THR A 142 5.56 5.67 3.06
CA THR A 142 6.72 4.77 3.13
C THR A 142 7.69 4.92 1.95
N VAL A 143 7.35 5.73 0.95
CA VAL A 143 8.13 5.86 -0.28
C VAL A 143 9.56 6.36 -0.02
N GLY A 144 10.53 5.54 -0.47
CA GLY A 144 11.97 5.87 -0.43
C GLY A 144 12.56 5.88 0.97
N LEU A 145 11.96 5.16 1.89
CA LEU A 145 12.53 4.83 3.20
C LEU A 145 13.35 3.53 3.09
N ASP A 146 14.39 3.43 3.90
CA ASP A 146 15.13 2.19 4.08
C ASP A 146 14.31 1.16 4.90
N PRO A 147 14.69 -0.14 4.93
CA PRO A 147 13.93 -1.16 5.62
C PRO A 147 13.70 -0.88 7.11
N THR A 148 14.67 -0.28 7.81
CA THR A 148 14.56 0.07 9.23
C THR A 148 13.55 1.17 9.45
N GLN A 149 13.63 2.25 8.66
CA GLN A 149 12.68 3.36 8.70
C GLN A 149 11.25 2.92 8.34
N LEU A 150 11.13 2.00 7.37
CA LEU A 150 9.84 1.43 6.98
C LEU A 150 9.17 0.69 8.15
N MET A 151 9.93 -0.12 8.90
CA MET A 151 9.42 -0.80 10.11
C MET A 151 8.98 0.21 11.18
N GLU A 152 9.72 1.29 11.37
CA GLU A 152 9.36 2.33 12.34
C GLU A 152 8.07 3.06 11.96
N VAL A 153 7.88 3.38 10.66
CA VAL A 153 6.63 4.01 10.17
C VAL A 153 5.46 3.04 10.30
N ARG A 154 5.64 1.74 10.03
CA ARG A 154 4.59 0.73 10.26
C ARG A 154 4.16 0.69 11.71
N ASN A 155 5.11 0.61 12.65
CA ASN A 155 4.81 0.61 14.08
C ASN A 155 4.11 1.89 14.52
N LEU A 156 4.49 3.03 13.95
CA LEU A 156 3.81 4.31 14.18
C LEU A 156 2.35 4.28 13.72
N ILE A 157 2.07 3.78 12.52
CA ILE A 157 0.70 3.67 11.99
C ILE A 157 -0.14 2.76 12.88
N LEU A 158 0.39 1.60 13.30
CA LEU A 158 -0.29 0.68 14.21
C LEU A 158 -0.58 1.30 15.59
N ASP A 159 0.31 2.16 16.10
CA ASP A 159 0.07 2.89 17.34
C ASP A 159 -0.99 3.99 17.16
N LEU A 160 -0.93 4.74 16.04
CA LEU A 160 -1.90 5.78 15.72
C LEU A 160 -3.32 5.23 15.48
N ARG A 161 -3.46 4.02 14.95
CA ARG A 161 -4.73 3.34 14.72
C ARG A 161 -5.65 3.30 15.94
N ARG A 162 -5.09 3.27 17.14
CA ARG A 162 -5.88 3.15 18.38
C ARG A 162 -6.85 4.32 18.60
N ASN A 163 -6.54 5.49 18.05
CA ASN A 163 -7.31 6.72 18.28
C ASN A 163 -7.70 7.42 16.98
N HIS A 164 -7.31 6.88 15.81
CA HIS A 164 -7.53 7.53 14.52
C HIS A 164 -8.09 6.54 13.51
N ALA A 165 -9.02 7.00 12.68
CA ALA A 165 -9.30 6.37 11.40
C ALA A 165 -8.18 6.76 10.42
N ILE A 166 -7.54 5.78 9.77
CA ILE A 166 -6.38 6.05 8.91
C ILE A 166 -6.66 5.56 7.50
N ILE A 167 -6.48 6.41 6.50
CA ILE A 167 -6.37 6.00 5.12
C ILE A 167 -4.94 6.23 4.65
N LEU A 168 -4.34 5.22 4.05
CA LEU A 168 -3.01 5.35 3.46
C LEU A 168 -2.97 4.79 2.05
N SER A 169 -2.27 5.47 1.16
CA SER A 169 -2.01 4.98 -0.18
C SER A 169 -0.67 4.26 -0.26
N SER A 170 -0.60 3.25 -1.10
CA SER A 170 0.65 2.67 -1.59
C SER A 170 0.43 1.98 -2.94
N HIS A 171 1.49 1.77 -3.68
CA HIS A 171 1.52 0.93 -4.87
C HIS A 171 2.13 -0.45 -4.57
N ILE A 172 2.53 -0.70 -3.31
CA ILE A 172 3.17 -1.95 -2.85
C ILE A 172 2.25 -2.66 -1.87
N LEU A 173 1.72 -3.83 -2.27
CA LEU A 173 0.81 -4.61 -1.43
C LEU A 173 1.43 -4.99 -0.09
N GLY A 174 2.68 -5.46 -0.06
CA GLY A 174 3.36 -5.88 1.16
C GLY A 174 3.57 -4.76 2.20
N GLU A 175 3.45 -3.49 1.81
CA GLU A 175 3.44 -2.36 2.75
C GLU A 175 2.06 -2.18 3.38
N ILE A 176 1.01 -2.29 2.57
CA ILE A 176 -0.38 -2.15 2.99
C ILE A 176 -0.82 -3.33 3.85
N SER A 177 -0.55 -4.57 3.43
CA SER A 177 -0.97 -5.78 4.15
C SER A 177 -0.37 -5.89 5.55
N ALA A 178 0.73 -5.22 5.82
CA ALA A 178 1.37 -5.22 7.13
C ALA A 178 0.67 -4.33 8.18
N VAL A 179 -0.20 -3.40 7.78
CA VAL A 179 -0.77 -2.38 8.68
C VAL A 179 -2.28 -2.14 8.50
N CYS A 180 -2.86 -2.54 7.35
CA CYS A 180 -4.25 -2.26 7.01
C CYS A 180 -5.19 -3.40 7.43
N ASP A 181 -6.42 -3.04 7.81
CA ASP A 181 -7.52 -3.98 8.08
C ASP A 181 -8.28 -4.34 6.81
N ARG A 182 -8.36 -3.39 5.89
CA ARG A 182 -9.11 -3.48 4.64
C ARG A 182 -8.38 -2.74 3.53
N ILE A 183 -8.53 -3.21 2.31
CA ILE A 183 -7.88 -2.65 1.12
C ILE A 183 -8.93 -2.28 0.08
N VAL A 184 -8.86 -1.06 -0.41
CA VAL A 184 -9.55 -0.61 -1.62
C VAL A 184 -8.55 -0.61 -2.77
N ILE A 185 -8.80 -1.42 -3.78
CA ILE A 185 -7.98 -1.46 -5.00
C ILE A 185 -8.59 -0.53 -6.03
N ILE A 186 -7.82 0.49 -6.44
CA ILE A 186 -8.25 1.46 -7.45
C ILE A 186 -7.42 1.32 -8.73
N ASN A 187 -8.09 1.48 -9.88
CA ASN A 187 -7.42 1.63 -11.16
C ASN A 187 -8.27 2.45 -12.13
N HIS A 188 -7.62 3.36 -12.87
CA HIS A 188 -8.28 4.29 -13.79
C HIS A 188 -9.49 5.02 -13.16
N GLY A 189 -9.38 5.44 -11.89
CA GLY A 189 -10.44 6.15 -11.18
C GLY A 189 -11.68 5.30 -10.82
N GLU A 190 -11.57 3.98 -10.84
CA GLU A 190 -12.64 3.05 -10.45
C GLU A 190 -12.15 2.09 -9.35
N ILE A 191 -13.01 1.81 -8.37
CA ILE A 191 -12.76 0.76 -7.38
C ILE A 191 -12.93 -0.60 -8.07
N LYS A 192 -11.92 -1.45 -7.94
CA LYS A 192 -11.90 -2.79 -8.50
C LYS A 192 -12.13 -3.88 -7.46
N ALA A 193 -11.73 -3.62 -6.23
CA ALA A 193 -12.03 -4.44 -5.06
C ALA A 193 -12.08 -3.57 -3.81
N ASP A 194 -12.86 -3.97 -2.83
CA ASP A 194 -12.98 -3.35 -1.51
C ASP A 194 -13.31 -4.46 -0.53
N ASP A 195 -12.29 -5.01 0.15
CA ASP A 195 -12.47 -6.11 1.10
C ASP A 195 -11.29 -6.22 2.09
N THR A 196 -11.41 -7.09 3.08
CA THR A 196 -10.31 -7.43 3.98
C THR A 196 -9.21 -8.19 3.23
N ILE A 197 -8.01 -8.19 3.80
CA ILE A 197 -6.85 -8.87 3.20
C ILE A 197 -7.12 -10.35 3.07
N GLU A 198 -7.67 -10.97 4.12
CA GLU A 198 -7.97 -12.40 4.18
C GLU A 198 -8.95 -12.82 3.07
N ARG A 199 -10.03 -12.02 2.86
CA ARG A 199 -11.01 -12.30 1.80
C ARG A 199 -10.45 -12.09 0.40
N LEU A 200 -9.57 -11.09 0.24
CA LEU A 200 -8.89 -10.88 -1.04
C LEU A 200 -7.92 -12.04 -1.34
N GLU A 201 -7.26 -12.58 -0.31
CA GLU A 201 -6.41 -13.77 -0.43
C GLU A 201 -7.22 -15.04 -0.69
N GLU A 202 -8.37 -15.22 -0.04
CA GLU A 202 -9.28 -16.36 -0.27
C GLU A 202 -9.92 -16.32 -1.65
N ALA A 203 -10.32 -15.15 -2.14
CA ALA A 203 -10.86 -14.98 -3.49
C ALA A 203 -9.82 -15.29 -4.57
N ASP A 204 -8.53 -15.22 -4.22
CA ASP A 204 -7.41 -15.55 -5.09
C ASP A 204 -6.92 -17.01 -4.96
N ASN A 205 -7.59 -17.86 -4.16
CA ASN A 205 -7.31 -19.31 -4.07
C ASN A 205 -7.47 -20.08 -5.40
N SER A 206 -7.62 -19.38 -6.52
CA SER A 206 -7.69 -19.92 -7.87
C SER A 206 -6.32 -20.08 -8.55
N GLY A 207 -5.24 -20.36 -7.82
CA GLY A 207 -3.99 -20.72 -8.47
C GLY A 207 -2.77 -20.66 -7.56
N LEU A 208 -2.10 -21.78 -7.43
CA LEU A 208 -0.79 -21.91 -6.81
C LEU A 208 0.27 -21.64 -7.87
N VAL A 209 1.24 -20.76 -7.63
CA VAL A 209 2.39 -20.60 -8.52
C VAL A 209 3.59 -21.30 -7.91
N LEU A 210 4.07 -22.34 -8.57
CA LEU A 210 5.35 -22.96 -8.25
C LEU A 210 6.46 -22.23 -9.00
N LYS A 211 7.46 -21.77 -8.26
CA LYS A 211 8.74 -21.39 -8.85
C LYS A 211 9.66 -22.60 -8.79
N LEU A 212 10.00 -23.09 -9.96
CA LEU A 212 10.88 -24.25 -10.11
C LEU A 212 12.21 -23.81 -10.73
N LYS A 213 13.31 -24.32 -10.20
CA LYS A 213 14.61 -24.24 -10.84
C LYS A 213 14.94 -25.65 -11.34
N ILE A 214 15.10 -25.78 -12.65
CA ILE A 214 15.20 -27.08 -13.31
C ILE A 214 16.42 -27.10 -14.22
N GLN A 215 17.15 -28.23 -14.18
CA GLN A 215 18.16 -28.54 -15.16
C GLN A 215 17.50 -29.26 -16.33
N GLY A 216 17.57 -28.63 -17.51
CA GLY A 216 16.94 -29.15 -18.72
C GLY A 216 16.81 -28.08 -19.80
N SER A 217 16.13 -28.43 -20.90
CA SER A 217 15.89 -27.51 -22.02
C SER A 217 14.77 -26.51 -21.71
N SER A 218 14.97 -25.23 -22.04
CA SER A 218 13.95 -24.19 -21.91
C SER A 218 12.65 -24.48 -22.70
N ARG A 219 12.70 -25.37 -23.70
CA ARG A 219 11.54 -25.75 -24.53
C ARG A 219 10.82 -27.01 -24.02
N GLU A 220 11.55 -27.92 -23.38
CA GLU A 220 11.04 -29.22 -22.94
C GLU A 220 10.18 -29.09 -21.67
N VAL A 221 10.68 -28.40 -20.67
CA VAL A 221 9.96 -28.19 -19.40
C VAL A 221 8.56 -27.61 -19.60
N PRO A 222 8.36 -26.51 -20.37
CA PRO A 222 7.03 -25.99 -20.64
C PRO A 222 6.10 -26.95 -21.38
N LYS A 223 6.65 -27.80 -22.24
CA LYS A 223 5.87 -28.82 -23.00
C LYS A 223 5.33 -29.90 -22.05
N ILE A 224 6.19 -30.43 -21.18
CA ILE A 224 5.80 -31.45 -20.19
C ILE A 224 4.83 -30.83 -19.18
N ALA A 225 5.13 -29.67 -18.64
CA ALA A 225 4.28 -29.02 -17.66
C ALA A 225 2.86 -28.75 -18.17
N ARG A 226 2.72 -28.27 -19.41
CA ARG A 226 1.40 -28.02 -20.01
C ARG A 226 0.59 -29.28 -20.31
N ALA A 227 1.21 -30.45 -20.35
CA ALA A 227 0.53 -31.73 -20.55
C ALA A 227 -0.08 -32.28 -19.24
N VAL A 228 0.31 -31.72 -18.09
CA VAL A 228 -0.24 -32.13 -16.77
C VAL A 228 -1.57 -31.41 -16.56
N GLU A 229 -2.63 -32.19 -16.31
CA GLU A 229 -3.97 -31.67 -16.02
C GLU A 229 -3.93 -30.81 -14.74
N GLY A 230 -4.56 -29.63 -14.82
CA GLY A 230 -4.55 -28.65 -13.72
C GLY A 230 -3.36 -27.67 -13.76
N VAL A 231 -2.44 -27.78 -14.73
CA VAL A 231 -1.46 -26.72 -15.01
C VAL A 231 -2.13 -25.64 -15.86
N VAL A 232 -2.29 -24.46 -15.28
CA VAL A 232 -2.97 -23.33 -15.93
C VAL A 232 -2.03 -22.62 -16.91
N ARG A 233 -0.76 -22.40 -16.48
CA ARG A 233 0.19 -21.65 -17.29
C ARG A 233 1.64 -21.88 -16.85
N VAL A 234 2.57 -21.69 -17.79
CA VAL A 234 4.02 -21.67 -17.58
C VAL A 234 4.55 -20.33 -18.05
N ASP A 235 5.14 -19.57 -17.15
CA ASP A 235 5.62 -18.20 -17.37
C ASP A 235 7.05 -17.98 -16.85
N ASN A 236 7.56 -16.77 -17.07
CA ASN A 236 8.80 -16.24 -16.51
C ASN A 236 9.98 -17.21 -16.62
N ILE A 237 10.18 -17.77 -17.84
CA ILE A 237 11.33 -18.61 -18.12
C ILE A 237 12.56 -17.71 -18.07
N GLN A 238 13.44 -17.90 -17.10
CA GLN A 238 14.66 -17.13 -16.96
C GLN A 238 15.88 -18.05 -17.01
N PHE A 239 16.86 -17.66 -17.81
CA PHE A 239 18.16 -18.33 -17.85
C PHE A 239 18.93 -18.04 -16.55
N VAL A 240 19.43 -19.07 -15.89
CA VAL A 240 20.30 -18.97 -14.70
C VAL A 240 21.74 -19.23 -15.08
N GLN A 241 21.99 -20.39 -15.69
CA GLN A 241 23.27 -20.78 -16.26
C GLN A 241 23.06 -21.90 -17.29
N THR A 242 24.11 -22.32 -17.99
CA THR A 242 24.01 -23.33 -19.04
C THR A 242 23.24 -24.57 -18.58
N GLY A 243 22.09 -24.83 -19.24
CA GLY A 243 21.22 -25.96 -18.95
C GLY A 243 20.32 -25.77 -17.72
N ILE A 244 20.35 -24.63 -17.01
CA ILE A 244 19.54 -24.39 -15.83
C ILE A 244 18.65 -23.15 -16.04
N TYR A 245 17.36 -23.34 -15.84
CA TYR A 245 16.34 -22.30 -15.98
C TYR A 245 15.41 -22.25 -14.76
N THR A 246 14.85 -21.06 -14.49
CA THR A 246 13.72 -20.93 -13.57
C THR A 246 12.43 -20.75 -14.32
N TYR A 247 11.36 -21.32 -13.77
CA TYR A 247 10.00 -21.29 -14.33
C TYR A 247 9.03 -20.89 -13.24
N ASP A 248 8.06 -20.05 -13.57
CA ASP A 248 6.88 -19.81 -12.75
C ASP A 248 5.72 -20.60 -13.38
N ILE A 249 5.23 -21.65 -12.69
CA ILE A 249 4.17 -22.53 -13.17
C ILE A 249 2.92 -22.33 -12.32
N GLU A 250 1.86 -21.87 -12.93
CA GLU A 250 0.56 -21.65 -12.29
C GLU A 250 -0.24 -22.94 -12.31
N LEU A 251 -0.70 -23.40 -11.14
CA LEU A 251 -1.49 -24.59 -10.93
C LEU A 251 -2.91 -24.22 -10.50
N GLU A 252 -3.88 -25.03 -10.85
CA GLU A 252 -5.28 -24.84 -10.48
C GLU A 252 -5.50 -24.98 -8.97
N ASN A 253 -4.78 -25.91 -8.33
CA ASN A 253 -4.80 -26.14 -6.89
C ASN A 253 -3.51 -26.84 -6.43
N ASP A 254 -3.30 -26.97 -5.11
CA ASP A 254 -2.09 -27.59 -4.54
C ASP A 254 -1.97 -29.12 -4.85
N GLY A 255 -3.07 -29.79 -5.10
CA GLY A 255 -3.06 -31.22 -5.47
C GLY A 255 -2.30 -31.50 -6.77
N VAL A 256 -2.28 -30.56 -7.70
CA VAL A 256 -1.57 -30.68 -9.00
C VAL A 256 -0.05 -30.64 -8.83
N ARG A 257 0.47 -30.08 -7.74
CA ARG A 257 1.92 -29.96 -7.49
C ARG A 257 2.67 -31.29 -7.60
N ASN A 258 2.16 -32.30 -6.93
CA ASN A 258 2.82 -33.60 -6.90
C ASN A 258 2.78 -34.29 -8.28
N ALA A 259 1.67 -34.15 -9.00
CA ALA A 259 1.54 -34.68 -10.36
C ALA A 259 2.55 -33.99 -11.32
N LEU A 260 2.69 -32.67 -11.22
CA LEU A 260 3.65 -31.91 -12.02
C LEU A 260 5.10 -32.31 -11.71
N LEU A 261 5.48 -32.39 -10.43
CA LEU A 261 6.84 -32.79 -10.06
C LEU A 261 7.14 -34.21 -10.50
N SER A 262 6.20 -35.16 -10.35
CA SER A 262 6.34 -36.52 -10.82
C SER A 262 6.53 -36.60 -12.33
N ALA A 263 5.74 -35.85 -13.12
CA ALA A 263 5.86 -35.80 -14.57
C ALA A 263 7.24 -35.28 -15.00
N LEU A 264 7.74 -34.21 -14.37
CA LEU A 264 9.07 -33.67 -14.67
C LEU A 264 10.19 -34.68 -14.41
N LEU A 265 10.14 -35.36 -13.23
CA LEU A 265 11.11 -36.37 -12.86
C LEU A 265 11.08 -37.60 -13.74
N GLN A 266 9.88 -38.10 -14.16
CA GLN A 266 9.72 -39.22 -15.09
C GLN A 266 10.32 -38.95 -16.47
N HIS A 267 10.38 -37.70 -16.88
CA HIS A 267 11.05 -37.30 -18.14
C HIS A 267 12.55 -37.03 -17.96
N GLY A 268 13.13 -37.42 -16.80
CA GLY A 268 14.57 -37.31 -16.55
C GLY A 268 15.04 -35.87 -16.25
N LEU A 269 14.15 -34.95 -15.94
CA LEU A 269 14.51 -33.58 -15.59
C LEU A 269 14.89 -33.49 -14.10
N GLU A 270 15.98 -32.83 -13.81
CA GLU A 270 16.44 -32.61 -12.42
C GLU A 270 15.85 -31.32 -11.86
N VAL A 271 15.02 -31.43 -10.83
CA VAL A 271 14.41 -30.31 -10.12
C VAL A 271 15.34 -29.91 -8.98
N LEU A 272 16.04 -28.77 -9.14
CA LEU A 272 17.05 -28.29 -8.20
C LEU A 272 16.44 -27.49 -7.03
N GLU A 273 15.33 -26.80 -7.26
CA GLU A 273 14.67 -25.98 -6.25
C GLU A 273 13.16 -25.92 -6.53
N VAL A 274 12.38 -26.04 -5.47
CA VAL A 274 10.93 -25.88 -5.49
C VAL A 274 10.55 -24.85 -4.43
N SER A 275 10.00 -23.74 -4.84
CA SER A 275 9.40 -22.79 -3.92
C SER A 275 7.95 -22.52 -4.31
N VAL A 276 7.10 -22.49 -3.31
CA VAL A 276 5.68 -22.16 -3.48
C VAL A 276 5.55 -20.67 -3.29
N LYS A 277 5.07 -19.98 -4.33
CA LYS A 277 4.58 -18.64 -4.20
C LYS A 277 3.06 -18.73 -4.18
N ARG A 278 2.43 -18.42 -3.06
CA ARG A 278 1.01 -18.09 -3.09
C ARG A 278 0.84 -16.88 -4.00
N VAL A 279 -0.25 -16.82 -4.75
CA VAL A 279 -0.52 -15.70 -5.68
C VAL A 279 -0.52 -14.35 -4.95
N ALA A 280 -0.76 -14.34 -3.63
CA ALA A 280 -0.57 -13.17 -2.77
C ALA A 280 0.82 -12.50 -2.91
N ASP A 281 1.89 -13.25 -3.20
CA ASP A 281 3.22 -12.70 -3.49
C ASP A 281 3.31 -12.11 -4.92
N PHE A 282 2.36 -12.43 -5.79
CA PHE A 282 2.25 -11.98 -7.17
C PHE A 282 1.23 -10.84 -7.37
N PHE A 283 0.63 -10.30 -6.32
CA PHE A 283 -0.19 -9.09 -6.39
C PHE A 283 0.57 -7.87 -6.97
N LYS A 284 1.75 -8.12 -7.48
CA LYS A 284 2.42 -7.26 -8.43
C LYS A 284 1.64 -7.24 -9.74
N PHE A 285 0.81 -6.21 -9.94
CA PHE A 285 0.29 -5.76 -11.23
C PHE A 285 -0.54 -6.73 -12.09
N ARG A 286 -0.32 -8.05 -12.07
CA ARG A 286 -0.97 -9.00 -13.01
C ARG A 286 -2.38 -9.42 -12.59
N TYR A 287 -2.67 -9.55 -11.30
CA TYR A 287 -4.03 -9.86 -10.83
C TYR A 287 -4.98 -8.69 -11.11
N ILE A 288 -4.54 -7.47 -10.87
CA ILE A 288 -5.27 -6.26 -11.26
C ILE A 288 -5.60 -6.31 -12.76
N ILE A 289 -4.66 -6.71 -13.62
CA ILE A 289 -4.88 -6.86 -15.07
C ILE A 289 -5.85 -8.01 -15.39
N ARG A 290 -5.88 -9.10 -14.62
CA ARG A 290 -6.80 -10.25 -14.86
C ARG A 290 -8.25 -9.94 -14.50
N LEU A 291 -8.50 -9.26 -13.39
CA LEU A 291 -9.83 -8.71 -13.08
C LEU A 291 -10.34 -7.81 -14.22
N PHE A 292 -9.43 -7.14 -14.94
CA PHE A 292 -9.76 -6.33 -16.11
C PHE A 292 -10.14 -7.14 -17.34
N LYS A 293 -9.46 -8.26 -17.62
CA LYS A 293 -9.73 -9.09 -18.80
C LYS A 293 -11.01 -9.92 -18.65
N LYS A 294 -11.30 -10.45 -17.45
CA LYS A 294 -12.49 -11.28 -17.20
C LYS A 294 -13.81 -10.49 -17.31
N ARG A 295 -13.83 -9.19 -17.02
CA ARG A 295 -15.03 -8.33 -17.18
C ARG A 295 -15.22 -7.78 -18.59
N ARG A 296 -14.21 -7.79 -19.46
CA ARG A 296 -14.42 -7.46 -20.89
C ARG A 296 -15.18 -8.53 -21.68
N ASN A 297 -15.21 -9.77 -21.21
CA ASN A 297 -15.94 -10.87 -21.83
C ASN A 297 -17.38 -11.06 -21.33
N LEU A 298 -17.88 -10.14 -20.48
CA LEU A 298 -19.29 -10.09 -20.03
C LEU A 298 -19.98 -8.84 -20.57
N ARG A 299 -19.90 -8.65 -21.89
CA ARG A 299 -20.84 -7.86 -22.66
C ARG A 299 -21.30 -8.75 -23.81
N VAL A 300 -22.54 -9.12 -23.72
CA VAL A 300 -23.55 -9.33 -24.76
C VAL A 300 -24.54 -10.38 -24.22
N ALA A 301 -25.64 -9.96 -23.72
CA ALA A 301 -27.00 -10.31 -24.12
C ALA A 301 -27.93 -9.30 -23.46
#